data_5f0a9cd88ed7f463109ff85859671ac6
#
_entry.id   5f0a9cd88ed7f463109ff85859671ac6
#
_cell.length_a   1.000
_cell.length_b   1.000
_cell.length_c   1.000
_cell.angle_alpha   90.00
_cell.angle_beta   90.00
_cell.angle_gamma   90.00
#
_symmetry.space_group_name_H-M   'P 1'
#
loop_
_entity.id
_entity.type
_entity.pdbx_description
1 polymer ?
#
loop_
_entity_poly.entity_id
_entity_poly.type
_entity_poly.pdbx_seq_one_letter_code
_entity_poly.pdbx_strand_id
1 'polypeptide(L)'
;ASVSMPSFDQQNVAASIAANDTSLLNRPLRALSAGSVFKVVLAAAAYESGFDWYTHDCTGEVEVAGQTYRCALGRAHGVVNLRGALEQSCNTYFIELGRLLGAQRIRKMAETLGFGTATQLAPGLQGASGTLPDAAALENPGELATFSFGQGALTVTPLQITAMMNTVANDGVYRTPAFVQGIVDA
;
A
#
# COMPACT_ATOMS: atom_id res chain seq x y z
N ALA A 1 -7.75 -17.01 2.53
CA ALA A 1 -9.20 -16.80 2.32
C ALA A 1 -9.47 -15.36 1.92
N SER A 2 -10.47 -15.11 1.09
CA SER A 2 -10.92 -13.77 0.71
C SER A 2 -12.38 -13.61 1.11
N VAL A 3 -12.69 -12.55 1.87
CA VAL A 3 -14.04 -12.27 2.36
C VAL A 3 -14.42 -10.83 2.03
N SER A 4 -15.65 -10.61 1.55
CA SER A 4 -16.22 -9.30 1.30
C SER A 4 -17.56 -9.16 2.04
N MET A 5 -17.69 -8.12 2.85
CA MET A 5 -18.90 -7.82 3.62
C MET A 5 -19.40 -6.42 3.28
N PRO A 6 -20.72 -6.16 3.28
CA PRO A 6 -21.80 -7.15 3.40
C PRO A 6 -21.79 -8.15 2.23
N SER A 7 -22.25 -9.38 2.48
CA SER A 7 -22.42 -10.39 1.44
C SER A 7 -23.84 -10.30 0.84
N PHE A 8 -24.04 -10.93 -0.30
CA PHE A 8 -25.34 -11.02 -0.97
C PHE A 8 -25.87 -12.46 -0.92
N ASP A 9 -27.18 -12.61 -1.11
CA ASP A 9 -27.80 -13.91 -1.27
C ASP A 9 -27.51 -14.46 -2.68
N GLN A 10 -26.70 -15.53 -2.73
CA GLN A 10 -26.34 -16.17 -4.00
C GLN A 10 -27.54 -16.83 -4.71
N GLN A 11 -28.61 -17.13 -3.99
CA GLN A 11 -29.85 -17.69 -4.58
C GLN A 11 -30.76 -16.59 -5.12
N ASN A 12 -30.55 -15.33 -4.71
CA ASN A 12 -31.37 -14.20 -5.15
C ASN A 12 -30.50 -12.97 -5.51
N VAL A 13 -29.56 -13.15 -6.42
CA VAL A 13 -28.66 -12.07 -6.90
C VAL A 13 -29.45 -10.89 -7.50
N ALA A 14 -30.59 -11.17 -8.14
CA ALA A 14 -31.45 -10.14 -8.73
C ALA A 14 -31.95 -9.13 -7.69
N ALA A 15 -32.22 -9.55 -6.46
CA ALA A 15 -32.61 -8.65 -5.37
C ALA A 15 -31.50 -7.69 -4.99
N SER A 16 -30.25 -8.17 -4.90
CA SER A 16 -29.09 -7.31 -4.61
C SER A 16 -28.79 -6.32 -5.74
N ILE A 17 -29.01 -6.71 -6.99
CA ILE A 17 -28.91 -5.81 -8.14
C ILE A 17 -29.98 -4.73 -8.06
N ALA A 18 -31.24 -5.12 -7.78
CA ALA A 18 -32.36 -4.18 -7.68
C ALA A 18 -32.22 -3.23 -6.49
N ALA A 19 -31.66 -3.68 -5.37
CA ALA A 19 -31.38 -2.86 -4.20
C ALA A 19 -30.30 -1.82 -4.44
N ASN A 20 -29.46 -2.00 -5.48
CA ASN A 20 -28.31 -1.13 -5.80
C ASN A 20 -27.42 -0.86 -4.58
N ASP A 21 -27.29 -1.86 -3.72
CA ASP A 21 -26.45 -1.80 -2.53
C ASP A 21 -24.99 -2.20 -2.83
N THR A 22 -24.15 -2.19 -1.83
CA THR A 22 -22.73 -2.52 -1.98
C THR A 22 -22.40 -3.99 -1.74
N SER A 23 -23.40 -4.87 -1.61
CA SER A 23 -23.22 -6.30 -1.27
C SER A 23 -22.50 -7.08 -2.37
N LEU A 24 -22.68 -6.69 -3.64
CA LEU A 24 -22.04 -7.31 -4.80
C LEU A 24 -20.57 -6.86 -5.01
N LEU A 25 -20.10 -5.87 -4.22
CA LEU A 25 -18.73 -5.39 -4.36
C LEU A 25 -17.73 -6.37 -3.75
N ASN A 26 -16.83 -6.88 -4.57
CA ASN A 26 -15.68 -7.65 -4.08
C ASN A 26 -14.60 -6.68 -3.57
N ARG A 27 -14.67 -6.29 -2.30
CA ARG A 27 -13.77 -5.29 -1.68
C ARG A 27 -12.31 -5.68 -1.70
N PRO A 28 -11.91 -6.93 -1.45
CA PRO A 28 -10.52 -7.37 -1.60
C PRO A 28 -9.87 -7.06 -2.94
N LEU A 29 -10.67 -6.94 -4.00
CA LEU A 29 -10.20 -6.71 -5.37
C LEU A 29 -10.32 -5.25 -5.84
N ARG A 30 -10.83 -4.37 -5.00
CA ARG A 30 -10.98 -2.94 -5.32
C ARG A 30 -9.81 -2.13 -4.85
N ALA A 31 -9.43 -1.13 -5.65
CA ALA A 31 -8.41 -0.17 -5.29
C ALA A 31 -8.94 0.85 -4.25
N LEU A 32 -8.19 1.01 -3.18
CA LEU A 32 -8.44 1.91 -2.05
C LEU A 32 -7.14 2.62 -1.70
N SER A 33 -7.19 3.72 -0.95
CA SER A 33 -5.99 4.34 -0.39
C SER A 33 -5.22 3.34 0.47
N ALA A 34 -3.90 3.24 0.27
CA ALA A 34 -3.05 2.31 1.00
C ALA A 34 -2.92 2.68 2.48
N GLY A 35 -2.81 3.96 2.78
CA GLY A 35 -2.51 4.42 4.13
C GLY A 35 -1.16 3.93 4.65
N SER A 36 -1.00 3.92 5.95
CA SER A 36 0.27 3.62 6.64
C SER A 36 0.85 2.22 6.39
N VAL A 37 0.08 1.27 5.84
CA VAL A 37 0.64 -0.04 5.48
C VAL A 37 1.66 0.07 4.34
N PHE A 38 1.60 1.13 3.53
CA PHE A 38 2.58 1.40 2.49
C PHE A 38 3.98 1.73 3.03
N LYS A 39 4.10 2.14 4.28
CA LYS A 39 5.39 2.37 4.96
C LYS A 39 6.29 1.13 4.97
N VAL A 40 5.72 -0.06 4.87
CA VAL A 40 6.48 -1.31 4.71
C VAL A 40 7.26 -1.32 3.40
N VAL A 41 6.71 -0.74 2.32
CA VAL A 41 7.41 -0.58 1.03
C VAL A 41 8.64 0.32 1.19
N LEU A 42 8.50 1.45 1.89
CA LEU A 42 9.62 2.35 2.13
C LEU A 42 10.68 1.70 3.02
N ALA A 43 10.25 0.93 4.02
CA ALA A 43 11.18 0.20 4.88
C ALA A 43 12.00 -0.83 4.08
N ALA A 44 11.35 -1.60 3.20
CA ALA A 44 12.02 -2.55 2.32
C ALA A 44 12.99 -1.83 1.36
N ALA A 45 12.56 -0.71 0.75
CA ALA A 45 13.41 0.11 -0.10
C ALA A 45 14.62 0.69 0.64
N ALA A 46 14.44 1.07 1.92
CA ALA A 46 15.53 1.58 2.75
C ALA A 46 16.59 0.48 3.02
N TYR A 47 16.15 -0.72 3.39
CA TYR A 47 17.07 -1.85 3.58
C TYR A 47 17.81 -2.20 2.29
N GLU A 48 17.11 -2.33 1.16
CA GLU A 48 17.74 -2.64 -0.13
C GLU A 48 18.73 -1.57 -0.58
N SER A 49 18.49 -0.31 -0.23
CA SER A 49 19.32 0.83 -0.64
C SER A 49 20.35 1.25 0.41
N GLY A 50 20.45 0.57 1.55
CA GLY A 50 21.41 0.88 2.61
C GLY A 50 21.09 2.14 3.41
N PHE A 51 19.80 2.50 3.55
CA PHE A 51 19.32 3.64 4.34
C PHE A 51 18.68 3.23 5.68
N ASP A 52 18.82 1.98 6.10
CA ASP A 52 18.28 1.44 7.34
C ASP A 52 18.90 2.06 8.61
N TRP A 53 20.06 2.70 8.49
CA TRP A 53 20.72 3.46 9.57
C TRP A 53 20.04 4.81 9.88
N TYR A 54 19.16 5.31 8.99
CA TYR A 54 18.58 6.64 9.14
C TYR A 54 17.77 6.78 10.43
N THR A 55 18.00 7.88 11.13
CA THR A 55 17.23 8.30 12.31
C THR A 55 16.64 9.69 12.09
N HIS A 56 15.52 9.99 12.74
CA HIS A 56 14.81 11.25 12.62
C HIS A 56 14.29 11.70 13.98
N ASP A 57 14.45 12.96 14.30
CA ASP A 57 13.82 13.58 15.47
C ASP A 57 12.43 14.09 15.10
N CYS A 58 11.42 13.32 15.48
CA CYS A 58 10.02 13.59 15.16
C CYS A 58 9.40 14.53 16.19
N THR A 59 9.22 15.78 15.82
CA THR A 59 8.52 16.80 16.61
C THR A 59 6.99 16.75 16.50
N GLY A 60 6.46 15.79 15.71
CA GLY A 60 5.02 15.63 15.46
C GLY A 60 4.58 16.20 14.12
N GLU A 61 5.37 17.07 13.51
CA GLU A 61 5.08 17.67 12.21
C GLU A 61 6.35 17.93 11.39
N VAL A 62 6.20 18.09 10.08
CA VAL A 62 7.26 18.47 9.13
C VAL A 62 6.65 19.35 8.04
N GLU A 63 7.41 20.36 7.62
CA GLU A 63 7.03 21.21 6.50
C GLU A 63 7.71 20.75 5.21
N VAL A 64 6.92 20.58 4.14
CA VAL A 64 7.42 20.27 2.81
C VAL A 64 6.74 21.19 1.79
N ALA A 65 7.51 21.96 1.05
CA ALA A 65 7.02 22.88 0.02
C ALA A 65 5.91 23.83 0.49
N GLY A 66 6.02 24.35 1.72
CA GLY A 66 5.04 25.27 2.32
C GLY A 66 3.78 24.59 2.86
N GLN A 67 3.72 23.25 2.89
CA GLN A 67 2.63 22.50 3.48
C GLN A 67 3.11 21.72 4.71
N THR A 68 2.35 21.81 5.80
CA THR A 68 2.64 21.09 7.05
C THR A 68 1.97 19.72 7.05
N TYR A 69 2.77 18.68 7.24
CA TYR A 69 2.33 17.29 7.42
C TYR A 69 2.50 16.87 8.87
N ARG A 70 1.52 16.13 9.41
CA ARG A 70 1.49 15.78 10.83
C ARG A 70 1.43 14.28 11.05
N CYS A 71 2.05 13.84 12.13
CA CYS A 71 1.77 12.52 12.70
C CYS A 71 0.33 12.47 13.24
N ALA A 72 -0.19 11.27 13.49
CA ALA A 72 -1.53 11.10 14.04
C ALA A 72 -1.67 11.91 15.33
N LEU A 73 -2.74 12.71 15.42
CA LEU A 73 -3.01 13.61 16.55
C LEU A 73 -1.89 14.63 16.84
N GLY A 74 -0.99 14.91 15.88
CA GLY A 74 0.16 15.80 16.09
C GLY A 74 1.19 15.27 17.09
N ARG A 75 1.19 13.96 17.37
CA ARG A 75 2.07 13.35 18.38
C ARG A 75 3.53 13.39 17.95
N ALA A 76 4.39 13.99 18.77
CA ALA A 76 5.83 13.88 18.66
C ALA A 76 6.30 12.49 19.15
N HIS A 77 7.22 11.88 18.41
CA HIS A 77 7.79 10.55 18.76
C HIS A 77 9.23 10.64 19.26
N GLY A 78 9.85 11.86 19.20
CA GLY A 78 11.27 12.05 19.50
C GLY A 78 12.17 11.37 18.48
N VAL A 79 13.37 11.02 18.89
CA VAL A 79 14.34 10.35 18.00
C VAL A 79 13.92 8.91 17.74
N VAL A 80 13.60 8.61 16.49
CA VAL A 80 13.19 7.27 16.03
C VAL A 80 14.11 6.79 14.91
N ASN A 81 14.40 5.49 14.92
CA ASN A 81 14.98 4.75 13.82
C ASN A 81 13.86 4.10 12.97
N LEU A 82 14.23 3.38 11.92
CA LEU A 82 13.27 2.73 11.02
C LEU A 82 12.28 1.82 11.75
N ARG A 83 12.75 1.02 12.71
CA ARG A 83 11.91 0.12 13.51
C ARG A 83 10.91 0.92 14.36
N GLY A 84 11.38 1.87 15.16
CA GLY A 84 10.53 2.69 16.01
C GLY A 84 9.54 3.54 15.21
N ALA A 85 9.94 4.00 14.02
CA ALA A 85 9.06 4.73 13.12
C ALA A 85 7.94 3.85 12.54
N LEU A 86 8.21 2.57 12.23
CA LEU A 86 7.17 1.61 11.84
C LEU A 86 6.23 1.29 13.01
N GLU A 87 6.76 0.98 14.18
CA GLU A 87 5.99 0.66 15.39
C GLU A 87 5.02 1.79 15.77
N GLN A 88 5.46 3.05 15.62
CA GLN A 88 4.67 4.23 15.96
C GLN A 88 3.92 4.84 14.75
N SER A 89 4.08 4.24 13.57
CA SER A 89 3.52 4.76 12.32
C SER A 89 3.86 6.24 12.07
N CYS A 90 5.12 6.64 12.31
CA CYS A 90 5.59 8.01 12.27
C CYS A 90 5.56 8.58 10.83
N ASN A 91 4.66 9.51 10.54
CA ASN A 91 4.55 10.11 9.20
C ASN A 91 5.79 10.93 8.85
N THR A 92 6.27 11.76 9.77
CA THR A 92 7.40 12.66 9.51
C THR A 92 8.68 11.91 9.19
N TYR A 93 8.94 10.80 9.88
CA TYR A 93 10.06 9.90 9.55
C TYR A 93 9.98 9.40 8.10
N PHE A 94 8.81 8.87 7.69
CA PHE A 94 8.66 8.28 6.37
C PHE A 94 8.63 9.33 5.26
N ILE A 95 8.19 10.56 5.52
CA ILE A 95 8.32 11.68 4.58
C ILE A 95 9.79 12.00 4.33
N GLU A 96 10.61 12.13 5.37
CA GLU A 96 12.03 12.43 5.24
C GLU A 96 12.81 11.25 4.63
N LEU A 97 12.50 10.03 5.05
CA LEU A 97 13.06 8.83 4.41
C LEU A 97 12.72 8.76 2.92
N GLY A 98 11.48 9.12 2.55
CA GLY A 98 11.05 9.17 1.15
C GLY A 98 11.85 10.19 0.33
N ARG A 99 12.18 11.33 0.91
CA ARG A 99 13.05 12.33 0.29
C ARG A 99 14.49 11.80 0.06
N LEU A 100 15.02 11.04 1.02
CA LEU A 100 16.35 10.41 0.91
C LEU A 100 16.37 9.30 -0.15
N LEU A 101 15.35 8.46 -0.18
CA LEU A 101 15.23 7.35 -1.14
C LEU A 101 15.00 7.87 -2.56
N GLY A 102 14.15 8.89 -2.69
CA GLY A 102 13.67 9.40 -3.96
C GLY A 102 12.59 8.51 -4.59
N ALA A 103 11.78 9.10 -5.46
CA ALA A 103 10.62 8.48 -6.08
C ALA A 103 10.91 7.14 -6.78
N GLN A 104 12.03 7.08 -7.50
CA GLN A 104 12.36 5.91 -8.32
C GLN A 104 12.58 4.64 -7.49
N ARG A 105 13.30 4.72 -6.34
CA ARG A 105 13.55 3.56 -5.48
C ARG A 105 12.27 3.07 -4.82
N ILE A 106 11.43 4.01 -4.35
CA ILE A 106 10.16 3.67 -3.72
C ILE A 106 9.23 3.01 -4.73
N ARG A 107 9.10 3.58 -5.93
CA ARG A 107 8.29 3.01 -7.01
C ARG A 107 8.76 1.61 -7.41
N LYS A 108 10.07 1.45 -7.64
CA LYS A 108 10.64 0.15 -8.01
C LYS A 108 10.34 -0.91 -6.95
N MET A 109 10.49 -0.58 -5.68
CA MET A 109 10.15 -1.50 -4.59
C MET A 109 8.65 -1.82 -4.58
N ALA A 110 7.78 -0.82 -4.77
CA ALA A 110 6.34 -1.03 -4.85
C ALA A 110 5.97 -1.97 -6.02
N GLU A 111 6.55 -1.76 -7.20
CA GLU A 111 6.35 -2.63 -8.38
C GLU A 111 6.84 -4.05 -8.10
N THR A 112 8.01 -4.22 -7.47
CA THR A 112 8.56 -5.52 -7.06
C THR A 112 7.62 -6.28 -6.11
N LEU A 113 6.92 -5.55 -5.24
CA LEU A 113 5.95 -6.08 -4.30
C LEU A 113 4.53 -6.23 -4.89
N GLY A 114 4.36 -6.03 -6.22
CA GLY A 114 3.13 -6.31 -6.96
C GLY A 114 2.13 -5.15 -7.00
N PHE A 115 2.51 -3.93 -6.60
CA PHE A 115 1.65 -2.76 -6.74
C PHE A 115 1.65 -2.21 -8.18
N GLY A 116 0.58 -1.54 -8.57
CA GLY A 116 0.44 -0.95 -9.89
C GLY A 116 0.09 -1.93 -11.02
N THR A 117 -0.01 -3.23 -10.72
CA THR A 117 -0.34 -4.27 -11.70
C THR A 117 -1.58 -5.06 -11.25
N ALA A 118 -2.49 -5.32 -12.18
CA ALA A 118 -3.67 -6.15 -11.90
C ALA A 118 -3.25 -7.59 -11.60
N THR A 119 -3.72 -8.13 -10.47
CA THR A 119 -3.47 -9.52 -10.09
C THR A 119 -4.47 -10.43 -10.77
N GLN A 120 -3.99 -11.33 -11.64
CA GLN A 120 -4.80 -12.36 -12.26
C GLN A 120 -5.00 -13.52 -11.27
N LEU A 121 -6.26 -13.83 -10.92
CA LEU A 121 -6.62 -14.81 -9.89
C LEU A 121 -7.13 -16.12 -10.46
N ALA A 122 -7.77 -16.04 -11.63
CA ALA A 122 -8.30 -17.15 -12.42
C ALA A 122 -8.58 -16.62 -13.84
N PRO A 123 -8.83 -17.47 -14.84
CA PRO A 123 -9.31 -17.05 -16.15
C PRO A 123 -10.57 -16.17 -16.01
N GLY A 124 -10.49 -14.93 -16.51
CA GLY A 124 -11.59 -13.96 -16.43
C GLY A 124 -11.81 -13.29 -15.08
N LEU A 125 -10.98 -13.58 -14.06
CA LEU A 125 -11.07 -12.95 -12.74
C LEU A 125 -9.74 -12.26 -12.38
N GLN A 126 -9.77 -10.94 -12.27
CA GLN A 126 -8.62 -10.15 -11.85
C GLN A 126 -9.00 -9.08 -10.82
N GLY A 127 -8.06 -8.69 -10.00
CA GLY A 127 -8.17 -7.52 -9.13
C GLY A 127 -7.88 -6.23 -9.89
N ALA A 128 -8.28 -5.09 -9.31
CA ALA A 128 -7.84 -3.79 -9.84
C ALA A 128 -6.30 -3.66 -9.75
N SER A 129 -5.70 -2.95 -10.69
CA SER A 129 -4.25 -2.64 -10.64
C SER A 129 -3.89 -1.69 -9.50
N GLY A 130 -4.85 -0.87 -9.06
CA GLY A 130 -4.55 0.31 -8.28
C GLY A 130 -3.87 1.40 -9.13
N THR A 131 -3.43 2.44 -8.46
CA THR A 131 -2.66 3.54 -9.06
C THR A 131 -1.33 3.67 -8.33
N LEU A 132 -0.25 3.55 -9.07
CA LEU A 132 1.09 3.89 -8.60
C LEU A 132 1.50 5.19 -9.31
N PRO A 133 1.60 6.33 -8.61
CA PRO A 133 1.94 7.61 -9.23
C PRO A 133 3.19 7.50 -10.07
N ASP A 134 3.25 8.14 -11.23
CA ASP A 134 4.44 8.10 -12.07
C ASP A 134 5.60 8.92 -11.48
N ALA A 135 6.81 8.71 -12.00
CA ALA A 135 8.00 9.36 -11.47
C ALA A 135 7.97 10.88 -11.66
N ALA A 136 7.36 11.36 -12.75
CA ALA A 136 7.27 12.80 -13.03
C ALA A 136 6.33 13.51 -12.05
N ALA A 137 5.18 12.90 -11.70
CA ALA A 137 4.30 13.43 -10.67
C ALA A 137 5.01 13.52 -9.31
N LEU A 138 5.86 12.55 -8.98
CA LEU A 138 6.60 12.49 -7.72
C LEU A 138 7.86 13.38 -7.68
N GLU A 139 8.16 14.11 -8.75
CA GLU A 139 9.13 15.23 -8.70
C GLU A 139 8.59 16.41 -7.87
N ASN A 140 7.27 16.51 -7.74
CA ASN A 140 6.65 17.45 -6.80
C ASN A 140 6.89 16.99 -5.36
N PRO A 141 7.56 17.81 -4.49
CA PRO A 141 7.89 17.40 -3.13
C PRO A 141 6.65 17.07 -2.27
N GLY A 142 5.52 17.73 -2.48
CA GLY A 142 4.27 17.46 -1.77
C GLY A 142 3.66 16.12 -2.15
N GLU A 143 3.70 15.77 -3.45
CA GLU A 143 3.25 14.46 -3.93
C GLU A 143 4.15 13.33 -3.40
N LEU A 144 5.47 13.54 -3.42
CA LEU A 144 6.40 12.58 -2.84
C LEU A 144 6.18 12.43 -1.33
N ALA A 145 5.93 13.52 -0.62
CA ALA A 145 5.64 13.47 0.82
C ALA A 145 4.38 12.63 1.10
N THR A 146 3.26 12.89 0.41
CA THR A 146 2.01 12.13 0.59
C THR A 146 2.17 10.66 0.19
N PHE A 147 2.85 10.39 -0.91
CA PHE A 147 3.19 9.03 -1.36
C PHE A 147 3.99 8.25 -0.33
N SER A 148 4.94 8.92 0.35
CA SER A 148 5.85 8.29 1.33
C SER A 148 5.15 7.73 2.57
N PHE A 149 3.92 8.15 2.88
CA PHE A 149 3.14 7.55 3.97
C PHE A 149 1.81 6.92 3.49
N GLY A 150 1.71 6.65 2.18
CA GLY A 150 0.63 5.86 1.59
C GLY A 150 -0.64 6.64 1.27
N GLN A 151 -0.51 7.94 1.02
CA GLN A 151 -1.61 8.84 0.69
C GLN A 151 -1.45 9.43 -0.73
N GLY A 152 -2.23 10.46 -1.05
CA GLY A 152 -2.23 11.11 -2.36
C GLY A 152 -2.89 10.23 -3.44
N ALA A 153 -2.32 10.19 -4.62
CA ALA A 153 -2.85 9.44 -5.77
C ALA A 153 -2.64 7.92 -5.68
N LEU A 154 -1.92 7.44 -4.65
CA LEU A 154 -1.68 6.01 -4.45
C LEU A 154 -2.98 5.28 -4.08
N THR A 155 -3.34 4.28 -4.88
CA THR A 155 -4.39 3.31 -4.54
C THR A 155 -3.92 1.89 -4.76
N VAL A 156 -4.33 0.99 -3.87
CA VAL A 156 -3.94 -0.42 -3.88
C VAL A 156 -5.13 -1.30 -3.51
N THR A 157 -5.11 -2.57 -3.87
CA THR A 157 -6.13 -3.50 -3.39
C THR A 157 -5.70 -4.15 -2.06
N PRO A 158 -6.65 -4.52 -1.18
CA PRO A 158 -6.35 -5.36 -0.01
C PRO A 158 -5.61 -6.65 -0.36
N LEU A 159 -5.87 -7.20 -1.54
CA LEU A 159 -5.16 -8.38 -2.04
C LEU A 159 -3.68 -8.09 -2.29
N GLN A 160 -3.35 -6.96 -2.92
CA GLN A 160 -1.94 -6.54 -3.13
C GLN A 160 -1.22 -6.31 -1.79
N ILE A 161 -1.89 -5.69 -0.81
CA ILE A 161 -1.34 -5.53 0.54
C ILE A 161 -1.07 -6.90 1.18
N THR A 162 -1.99 -7.84 1.05
CA THR A 162 -1.82 -9.21 1.56
C THR A 162 -0.65 -9.92 0.88
N ALA A 163 -0.50 -9.78 -0.44
CA ALA A 163 0.62 -10.34 -1.20
C ALA A 163 1.97 -9.75 -0.76
N MET A 164 2.04 -8.43 -0.56
CA MET A 164 3.22 -7.75 -0.01
C MET A 164 3.59 -8.32 1.36
N MET A 165 2.63 -8.40 2.31
CA MET A 165 2.90 -8.93 3.64
C MET A 165 3.30 -10.42 3.62
N ASN A 166 2.70 -11.20 2.70
CA ASN A 166 3.12 -12.57 2.48
C ASN A 166 4.56 -12.66 1.95
N THR A 167 4.97 -11.74 1.09
CA THR A 167 6.35 -11.66 0.60
C THR A 167 7.33 -11.42 1.75
N VAL A 168 7.01 -10.48 2.65
CA VAL A 168 7.82 -10.22 3.84
C VAL A 168 7.89 -11.46 4.74
N ALA A 169 6.78 -12.16 4.95
CA ALA A 169 6.71 -13.37 5.79
C ALA A 169 7.34 -14.61 5.12
N ASN A 170 7.62 -14.55 3.82
CA ASN A 170 8.17 -15.66 3.01
C ASN A 170 9.58 -15.33 2.51
N ASP A 171 10.40 -14.76 3.39
CA ASP A 171 11.82 -14.44 3.16
C ASP A 171 12.06 -13.62 1.87
N GLY A 172 11.16 -12.70 1.55
CA GLY A 172 11.23 -11.82 0.38
C GLY A 172 10.79 -12.47 -0.95
N VAL A 173 10.31 -13.70 -0.93
CA VAL A 173 9.84 -14.39 -2.14
C VAL A 173 8.39 -14.02 -2.44
N TYR A 174 8.17 -13.22 -3.48
CA TYR A 174 6.83 -12.87 -3.95
C TYR A 174 6.14 -14.09 -4.58
N ARG A 175 4.92 -14.37 -4.14
CA ARG A 175 4.04 -15.38 -4.74
C ARG A 175 2.77 -14.72 -5.23
N THR A 176 2.49 -14.86 -6.51
CA THR A 176 1.26 -14.34 -7.11
C THR A 176 0.05 -15.00 -6.45
N PRO A 177 -0.89 -14.23 -5.88
CA PRO A 177 -2.14 -14.79 -5.36
C PRO A 177 -2.93 -15.49 -6.47
N ALA A 178 -3.50 -16.65 -6.15
CA ALA A 178 -4.40 -17.38 -7.04
C ALA A 178 -5.59 -17.94 -6.26
N PHE A 179 -6.78 -17.96 -6.87
CA PHE A 179 -7.98 -18.57 -6.29
C PHE A 179 -8.21 -19.98 -6.83
N VAL A 180 -7.66 -20.27 -8.00
CA VAL A 180 -7.77 -21.57 -8.67
C VAL A 180 -6.36 -22.11 -8.88
N GLN A 181 -6.07 -23.29 -8.34
CA GLN A 181 -4.77 -23.95 -8.53
C GLN A 181 -4.69 -24.74 -9.83
N GLY A 182 -5.84 -25.19 -10.35
CA GLY A 182 -5.94 -25.95 -11.59
C GLY A 182 -7.38 -26.39 -11.83
N ILE A 183 -7.66 -26.74 -13.07
CA ILE A 183 -8.90 -27.40 -13.50
C ILE A 183 -8.50 -28.82 -13.86
N VAL A 184 -9.17 -29.79 -13.27
CA VAL A 184 -9.01 -31.22 -13.59
C VAL A 184 -10.24 -31.71 -14.32
N ASP A 185 -10.04 -32.50 -15.38
CA ASP A 185 -11.13 -33.20 -16.04
C ASP A 185 -11.67 -34.30 -15.11
N ALA A 186 -12.97 -34.47 -15.11
CA ALA A 186 -13.67 -35.47 -14.27
C ALA A 186 -13.50 -36.89 -14.81
#